data_ec45a9522c5b9b58aa46b941ddf4de59
#
_entry.id   ec45a9522c5b9b58aa46b941ddf4de59
#
_cell.length_a   1.000
_cell.length_b   1.000
_cell.length_c   1.000
_cell.angle_alpha   90.00
_cell.angle_beta   90.00
_cell.angle_gamma   90.00
#
_symmetry.space_group_name_H-M   'P 1'
#
loop_
_entity.id
_entity.type
_entity.pdbx_description
1 polymer ?
#
loop_
_entity_poly.entity_id
_entity_poly.type
_entity_poly.pdbx_seq_one_letter_code
_entity_poly.pdbx_strand_id
1 'polypeptide(L)'
;MKDETIIRLAGGWKGSEIVGRTLLEESVLCFLEDLSKEIRSNPMTRNREDCAAFAFWCRRKHLESWKEALNDRESRLGWGMIFHIAPSNIPTLFAYSMVFGMLAGNGNVIRISSRVMEDSLPLCQMIEQVMQQKRYQDIYENTLLFTCERGDGCIETYTNLCDGRIIWGGDKAIEELRKIPVRPGVTELEFADRYSIAVIDTEWMKQRSEEELQQLSYQFYNDTFAMDQNACSSPRLIVWKGEDRKCFETWWEQCMETAKRYELSPWKVSRKYEEVCLNIMETDQIEKVRFYDNRIYVADLQECPRNPEQYDGRFGCFYQCIIQNLEELMPSLNRKIQTIEYAGVSPKELQDRIVEFGAKGGDRIVPLGQALSLDYMWDGINVIEHLSRVICTVERRGD
;
A
#
# COMPACT_ATOMS: atom_id res chain seq x y z
N MET A 1 2.27 -32.97 15.75
CA MET A 1 1.60 -31.77 15.25
C MET A 1 0.15 -31.88 15.65
N LYS A 2 -0.41 -30.95 16.45
CA LYS A 2 -1.85 -30.86 16.62
C LYS A 2 -2.40 -30.54 15.24
N ASP A 3 -3.49 -31.20 14.82
CA ASP A 3 -4.23 -30.88 13.59
C ASP A 3 -4.72 -29.42 13.70
N GLU A 4 -3.88 -28.48 13.25
CA GLU A 4 -4.25 -27.09 13.11
C GLU A 4 -5.22 -27.04 11.95
N THR A 5 -6.43 -26.57 12.21
CA THR A 5 -7.50 -26.51 11.22
C THR A 5 -7.24 -25.34 10.27
N ILE A 6 -6.21 -25.45 9.42
CA ILE A 6 -5.99 -24.49 8.33
C ILE A 6 -6.92 -24.85 7.16
N ILE A 7 -7.50 -23.83 6.54
CA ILE A 7 -8.21 -23.97 5.29
C ILE A 7 -7.25 -23.49 4.18
N ARG A 8 -6.75 -24.45 3.38
CA ARG A 8 -5.90 -24.15 2.23
C ARG A 8 -6.72 -23.46 1.14
N LEU A 9 -6.19 -22.39 0.57
CA LEU A 9 -6.82 -21.61 -0.48
C LEU A 9 -6.09 -21.77 -1.82
N ALA A 10 -4.76 -21.82 -1.83
CA ALA A 10 -3.94 -22.08 -3.00
C ALA A 10 -2.51 -22.54 -2.61
N GLY A 11 -1.75 -23.08 -3.60
CA GLY A 11 -0.38 -23.53 -3.43
C GLY A 11 -0.25 -24.93 -2.85
N GLY A 12 0.90 -25.58 -3.00
CA GLY A 12 1.13 -26.98 -2.70
C GLY A 12 2.22 -27.28 -1.67
N TRP A 13 2.76 -26.26 -0.98
CA TRP A 13 3.80 -26.46 0.02
C TRP A 13 3.30 -27.34 1.19
N LYS A 14 4.11 -28.31 1.57
CA LYS A 14 3.76 -29.34 2.58
C LYS A 14 4.77 -29.46 3.73
N GLY A 15 5.55 -28.38 3.98
CA GLY A 15 6.54 -28.38 5.05
C GLY A 15 7.96 -28.77 4.62
N SER A 16 8.23 -28.90 3.33
CA SER A 16 9.57 -29.06 2.81
C SER A 16 10.40 -27.79 3.03
N GLU A 17 11.73 -27.96 3.16
CA GLU A 17 12.65 -26.84 3.19
C GLU A 17 12.52 -26.01 1.90
N ILE A 18 12.47 -24.69 2.03
CA ILE A 18 12.45 -23.75 0.92
C ILE A 18 13.83 -23.11 0.80
N VAL A 19 14.45 -23.26 -0.35
CA VAL A 19 15.78 -22.69 -0.64
C VAL A 19 15.61 -21.34 -1.33
N GLY A 20 16.36 -20.33 -0.85
CA GLY A 20 16.40 -19.02 -1.48
C GLY A 20 17.00 -19.08 -2.89
N ARG A 21 16.44 -18.31 -3.83
CA ARG A 21 16.83 -18.23 -5.25
C ARG A 21 17.31 -16.85 -5.59
N THR A 22 17.75 -16.70 -6.83
CA THR A 22 18.09 -15.38 -7.40
C THR A 22 16.88 -14.49 -7.54
N LEU A 23 17.09 -13.19 -7.53
CA LEU A 23 16.03 -12.21 -7.65
C LEU A 23 15.49 -12.13 -9.09
N LEU A 24 14.22 -11.81 -9.21
CA LEU A 24 13.53 -11.60 -10.50
C LEU A 24 13.76 -12.76 -11.50
N GLU A 25 13.69 -14.01 -11.02
CA GLU A 25 13.82 -15.17 -11.86
C GLU A 25 12.84 -15.19 -13.03
N GLU A 26 13.28 -15.67 -14.17
CA GLU A 26 12.48 -15.71 -15.40
C GLU A 26 11.18 -16.54 -15.23
N SER A 27 11.25 -17.63 -14.48
CA SER A 27 10.08 -18.47 -14.14
C SER A 27 9.01 -17.69 -13.39
N VAL A 28 9.42 -16.83 -12.45
CA VAL A 28 8.51 -15.96 -11.67
C VAL A 28 7.91 -14.88 -12.56
N LEU A 29 8.71 -14.22 -13.41
CA LEU A 29 8.22 -13.20 -14.33
C LEU A 29 7.21 -13.78 -15.34
N CYS A 30 7.48 -14.97 -15.88
CA CYS A 30 6.54 -15.69 -16.75
C CYS A 30 5.23 -16.05 -16.00
N PHE A 31 5.33 -16.53 -14.76
CA PHE A 31 4.17 -16.83 -13.92
C PHE A 31 3.30 -15.59 -13.71
N LEU A 32 3.89 -14.47 -13.33
CA LEU A 32 3.18 -13.23 -13.08
C LEU A 32 2.53 -12.64 -14.33
N GLU A 33 3.19 -12.78 -15.49
CA GLU A 33 2.61 -12.38 -16.77
C GLU A 33 1.39 -13.22 -17.13
N ASP A 34 1.45 -14.53 -16.94
CA ASP A 34 0.32 -15.42 -17.21
C ASP A 34 -0.81 -15.22 -16.19
N LEU A 35 -0.48 -15.01 -14.92
CA LEU A 35 -1.46 -14.63 -13.89
C LEU A 35 -2.17 -13.32 -14.25
N SER A 36 -1.43 -12.32 -14.72
CA SER A 36 -2.01 -11.06 -15.21
C SER A 36 -2.99 -11.29 -16.38
N LYS A 37 -2.68 -12.18 -17.31
CA LYS A 37 -3.57 -12.53 -18.43
C LYS A 37 -4.82 -13.24 -17.94
N GLU A 38 -4.67 -14.21 -17.04
CA GLU A 38 -5.79 -14.98 -16.47
C GLU A 38 -6.79 -14.06 -15.72
N ILE A 39 -6.30 -13.21 -14.82
CA ILE A 39 -7.12 -12.28 -14.07
C ILE A 39 -7.94 -11.36 -14.99
N ARG A 40 -7.35 -10.87 -16.08
CA ARG A 40 -8.01 -9.96 -17.03
C ARG A 40 -9.03 -10.67 -17.93
N SER A 41 -8.87 -11.96 -18.16
CA SER A 41 -9.79 -12.74 -19.00
C SER A 41 -10.95 -13.36 -18.22
N ASN A 42 -10.76 -13.61 -16.91
CA ASN A 42 -11.73 -14.34 -16.11
C ASN A 42 -12.93 -13.46 -15.68
N PRO A 43 -14.17 -13.90 -15.89
CA PRO A 43 -15.36 -13.15 -15.52
C PRO A 43 -15.47 -12.79 -14.03
N MET A 44 -14.87 -13.57 -13.12
CA MET A 44 -14.94 -13.34 -11.68
C MET A 44 -13.99 -12.20 -11.21
N THR A 45 -12.95 -11.89 -11.97
CA THR A 45 -11.92 -10.94 -11.59
C THR A 45 -11.81 -9.74 -12.51
N ARG A 46 -12.13 -9.89 -13.81
CA ARG A 46 -11.92 -8.84 -14.84
C ARG A 46 -12.66 -7.51 -14.56
N ASN A 47 -13.80 -7.58 -13.88
CA ASN A 47 -14.65 -6.42 -13.59
C ASN A 47 -14.41 -5.86 -12.17
N ARG A 48 -13.49 -6.45 -11.42
CA ARG A 48 -13.10 -5.96 -10.10
C ARG A 48 -11.91 -5.03 -10.23
N GLU A 49 -12.07 -3.79 -9.78
CA GLU A 49 -11.03 -2.75 -9.89
C GLU A 49 -9.74 -3.13 -9.17
N ASP A 50 -9.84 -3.72 -7.98
CA ASP A 50 -8.69 -4.20 -7.19
C ASP A 50 -7.90 -5.31 -7.92
N CYS A 51 -8.59 -6.27 -8.52
CA CYS A 51 -7.98 -7.34 -9.31
C CYS A 51 -7.38 -6.81 -10.62
N ALA A 52 -8.06 -5.86 -11.28
CA ALA A 52 -7.55 -5.25 -12.51
C ALA A 52 -6.27 -4.44 -12.25
N ALA A 53 -6.22 -3.68 -11.15
CA ALA A 53 -5.02 -2.96 -10.72
C ALA A 53 -3.86 -3.92 -10.44
N PHE A 54 -4.09 -5.00 -9.70
CA PHE A 54 -3.08 -6.04 -9.45
C PHE A 54 -2.60 -6.70 -10.75
N ALA A 55 -3.50 -7.07 -11.65
CA ALA A 55 -3.13 -7.65 -12.94
C ALA A 55 -2.30 -6.70 -13.81
N PHE A 56 -2.62 -5.40 -13.79
CA PHE A 56 -1.82 -4.38 -14.47
C PHE A 56 -0.42 -4.26 -13.88
N TRP A 57 -0.32 -4.26 -12.55
CA TRP A 57 0.93 -4.18 -11.81
C TRP A 57 1.85 -5.41 -12.08
N CYS A 58 1.29 -6.61 -12.21
CA CYS A 58 2.02 -7.84 -12.52
C CYS A 58 2.54 -7.92 -13.97
N ARG A 59 2.33 -6.89 -14.80
CA ARG A 59 2.82 -6.93 -16.19
C ARG A 59 4.34 -6.99 -16.24
N ARG A 60 4.84 -7.88 -17.08
CA ARG A 60 6.28 -8.11 -17.25
C ARG A 60 7.08 -6.82 -17.45
N LYS A 61 6.63 -5.93 -18.35
CA LYS A 61 7.30 -4.64 -18.60
C LYS A 61 7.48 -3.79 -17.34
N HIS A 62 6.51 -3.78 -16.44
CA HIS A 62 6.58 -3.06 -15.18
C HIS A 62 7.62 -3.69 -14.24
N LEU A 63 7.54 -5.01 -14.04
CA LEU A 63 8.46 -5.72 -13.14
C LEU A 63 9.90 -5.75 -13.67
N GLU A 64 10.11 -5.80 -14.98
CA GLU A 64 11.44 -5.72 -15.59
C GLU A 64 12.10 -4.35 -15.41
N SER A 65 11.33 -3.26 -15.31
CA SER A 65 11.90 -1.94 -15.03
C SER A 65 12.64 -1.88 -13.69
N TRP A 66 12.32 -2.76 -12.74
CA TRP A 66 13.02 -2.87 -11.45
C TRP A 66 14.41 -3.53 -11.56
N LYS A 67 14.69 -4.26 -12.63
CA LYS A 67 16.01 -4.89 -12.86
C LYS A 67 17.15 -3.87 -12.90
N GLU A 68 16.86 -2.69 -13.44
CA GLU A 68 17.86 -1.61 -13.52
C GLU A 68 18.12 -0.95 -12.14
N ALA A 69 17.09 -0.88 -11.32
CA ALA A 69 17.19 -0.32 -9.97
C ALA A 69 17.91 -1.27 -8.98
N LEU A 70 17.87 -2.58 -9.23
CA LEU A 70 18.50 -3.62 -8.41
C LEU A 70 19.84 -4.05 -9.03
N ASN A 71 20.83 -3.16 -8.98
CA ASN A 71 22.13 -3.33 -9.65
C ASN A 71 22.96 -4.54 -9.15
N ASP A 72 22.77 -4.94 -7.87
CA ASP A 72 23.48 -6.06 -7.23
C ASP A 72 22.67 -7.36 -7.20
N ARG A 73 21.57 -7.47 -7.97
CA ARG A 73 20.64 -8.62 -7.95
C ARG A 73 21.31 -9.97 -8.20
N GLU A 74 22.38 -10.00 -9.01
CA GLU A 74 23.09 -11.23 -9.36
C GLU A 74 23.91 -11.79 -8.18
N SER A 75 24.27 -10.95 -7.23
CA SER A 75 24.92 -11.34 -5.98
C SER A 75 23.96 -11.52 -4.81
N ARG A 76 22.63 -11.47 -5.05
CA ARG A 76 21.61 -11.63 -4.02
C ARG A 76 20.89 -12.96 -4.13
N LEU A 77 20.50 -13.47 -2.98
CA LEU A 77 19.64 -14.66 -2.82
C LEU A 77 18.49 -14.34 -1.85
N GLY A 78 17.31 -14.88 -2.12
CA GLY A 78 16.22 -14.91 -1.16
C GLY A 78 16.65 -15.58 0.15
N TRP A 79 15.95 -15.25 1.24
CA TRP A 79 16.21 -15.86 2.54
C TRP A 79 15.78 -17.33 2.63
N GLY A 80 14.71 -17.71 1.92
CA GLY A 80 14.08 -19.02 1.98
C GLY A 80 12.57 -18.89 2.13
N MET A 81 11.98 -19.31 3.25
CA MET A 81 10.55 -19.21 3.50
C MET A 81 10.18 -17.85 4.11
N ILE A 82 9.36 -17.08 3.43
CA ILE A 82 8.75 -15.87 4.00
C ILE A 82 7.33 -16.19 4.47
N PHE A 83 7.06 -15.89 5.74
CA PHE A 83 5.72 -15.96 6.31
C PHE A 83 5.06 -14.59 6.27
N HIS A 84 3.92 -14.48 5.57
CA HIS A 84 3.18 -13.24 5.42
C HIS A 84 1.89 -13.28 6.23
N ILE A 85 1.68 -12.28 7.05
CA ILE A 85 0.41 -12.04 7.75
C ILE A 85 -0.28 -10.89 7.03
N ALA A 86 -1.22 -11.24 6.14
CA ALA A 86 -1.94 -10.28 5.31
C ALA A 86 -2.96 -9.46 6.12
N PRO A 87 -3.24 -8.21 5.71
CA PRO A 87 -4.17 -7.33 6.41
C PRO A 87 -5.63 -7.76 6.20
N SER A 88 -6.54 -7.12 6.93
CA SER A 88 -7.96 -7.45 6.89
C SER A 88 -8.85 -6.35 6.28
N ASN A 89 -8.25 -5.37 5.59
CA ASN A 89 -8.95 -4.23 5.01
C ASN A 89 -8.95 -4.21 3.47
N ILE A 90 -7.96 -4.86 2.83
CA ILE A 90 -7.81 -4.88 1.37
C ILE A 90 -7.66 -6.35 0.92
N PRO A 91 -8.67 -6.91 0.22
CA PRO A 91 -8.70 -8.33 -0.15
C PRO A 91 -7.56 -8.80 -1.05
N THR A 92 -6.98 -7.91 -1.87
CA THR A 92 -5.93 -8.24 -2.84
C THR A 92 -4.50 -8.01 -2.33
N LEU A 93 -4.31 -7.37 -1.17
CA LEU A 93 -2.96 -6.99 -0.70
C LEU A 93 -2.06 -8.20 -0.38
N PHE A 94 -2.66 -9.34 0.01
CA PHE A 94 -1.91 -10.58 0.18
C PHE A 94 -1.14 -10.99 -1.09
N ALA A 95 -1.72 -10.75 -2.26
CA ALA A 95 -1.12 -11.11 -3.53
C ALA A 95 0.07 -10.21 -3.89
N TYR A 96 0.00 -8.90 -3.60
CA TYR A 96 1.16 -8.02 -3.73
C TYR A 96 2.30 -8.46 -2.81
N SER A 97 1.98 -8.79 -1.56
CA SER A 97 2.97 -9.29 -0.60
C SER A 97 3.64 -10.59 -1.08
N MET A 98 2.84 -11.53 -1.63
CA MET A 98 3.34 -12.75 -2.25
C MET A 98 4.31 -12.44 -3.40
N VAL A 99 3.96 -11.52 -4.27
CA VAL A 99 4.80 -11.17 -5.44
C VAL A 99 6.13 -10.57 -5.00
N PHE A 100 6.16 -9.71 -3.98
CA PHE A 100 7.42 -9.21 -3.43
C PHE A 100 8.32 -10.36 -2.93
N GLY A 101 7.75 -11.31 -2.20
CA GLY A 101 8.50 -12.49 -1.75
C GLY A 101 9.04 -13.33 -2.93
N MET A 102 8.23 -13.55 -3.96
CA MET A 102 8.65 -14.29 -5.17
C MET A 102 9.76 -13.57 -5.94
N LEU A 103 9.61 -12.25 -6.16
CA LEU A 103 10.60 -11.45 -6.87
C LEU A 103 11.92 -11.32 -6.11
N ALA A 104 11.87 -11.41 -4.78
CA ALA A 104 13.05 -11.48 -3.92
C ALA A 104 13.67 -12.89 -3.82
N GLY A 105 13.17 -13.87 -4.60
CA GLY A 105 13.72 -15.22 -4.66
C GLY A 105 13.27 -16.14 -3.53
N ASN A 106 12.14 -15.89 -2.88
CA ASN A 106 11.63 -16.66 -1.76
C ASN A 106 10.43 -17.55 -2.12
N GLY A 107 10.21 -18.62 -1.34
CA GLY A 107 8.90 -19.24 -1.25
C GLY A 107 8.04 -18.55 -0.19
N ASN A 108 6.72 -18.71 -0.31
CA ASN A 108 5.77 -17.84 0.38
C ASN A 108 4.68 -18.64 1.09
N VAL A 109 4.56 -18.45 2.39
CA VAL A 109 3.48 -18.98 3.21
C VAL A 109 2.66 -17.80 3.71
N ILE A 110 1.38 -17.70 3.29
CA ILE A 110 0.61 -16.49 3.45
C ILE A 110 -0.70 -16.79 4.16
N ARG A 111 -0.86 -16.17 5.32
CA ARG A 111 -2.12 -16.22 6.07
C ARG A 111 -3.01 -15.07 5.62
N ILE A 112 -4.16 -15.40 5.03
CA ILE A 112 -5.22 -14.46 4.66
C ILE A 112 -6.22 -14.36 5.80
N SER A 113 -6.61 -13.13 6.15
CA SER A 113 -7.61 -12.91 7.22
C SER A 113 -8.97 -13.50 6.84
N SER A 114 -9.62 -14.20 7.77
CA SER A 114 -10.97 -14.72 7.58
C SER A 114 -12.00 -13.64 7.26
N ARG A 115 -11.75 -12.39 7.66
CA ARG A 115 -12.66 -11.25 7.37
C ARG A 115 -12.75 -10.87 5.89
N VAL A 116 -11.69 -11.10 5.13
CA VAL A 116 -11.61 -10.78 3.69
C VAL A 116 -11.45 -12.03 2.84
N MET A 117 -11.59 -13.20 3.43
CA MET A 117 -11.38 -14.48 2.74
C MET A 117 -12.31 -14.63 1.53
N GLU A 118 -13.60 -14.38 1.69
CA GLU A 118 -14.59 -14.55 0.61
C GLU A 118 -14.28 -13.64 -0.57
N ASP A 119 -13.92 -12.38 -0.31
CA ASP A 119 -13.52 -11.41 -1.35
C ASP A 119 -12.19 -11.77 -2.00
N SER A 120 -11.30 -12.48 -1.28
CA SER A 120 -9.99 -12.92 -1.77
C SER A 120 -10.05 -14.22 -2.60
N LEU A 121 -11.11 -15.05 -2.41
CA LEU A 121 -11.23 -16.36 -3.06
C LEU A 121 -11.09 -16.33 -4.59
N PRO A 122 -11.72 -15.39 -5.33
CA PRO A 122 -11.59 -15.36 -6.78
C PRO A 122 -10.12 -15.21 -7.22
N LEU A 123 -9.35 -14.35 -6.55
CA LEU A 123 -7.94 -14.16 -6.86
C LEU A 123 -7.10 -15.37 -6.44
N CYS A 124 -7.38 -16.00 -5.30
CA CYS A 124 -6.74 -17.26 -4.88
C CYS A 124 -6.95 -18.38 -5.91
N GLN A 125 -8.16 -18.48 -6.48
CA GLN A 125 -8.46 -19.48 -7.51
C GLN A 125 -7.67 -19.23 -8.80
N MET A 126 -7.50 -17.97 -9.23
CA MET A 126 -6.67 -17.64 -10.40
C MET A 126 -5.19 -17.97 -10.15
N ILE A 127 -4.69 -17.65 -8.96
CA ILE A 127 -3.33 -18.01 -8.54
C ILE A 127 -3.13 -19.53 -8.57
N GLU A 128 -4.04 -20.29 -7.96
CA GLU A 128 -4.00 -21.76 -7.96
C GLU A 128 -4.02 -22.33 -9.37
N GLN A 129 -4.95 -21.88 -10.22
CA GLN A 129 -5.09 -22.36 -11.59
C GLN A 129 -3.80 -22.15 -12.43
N VAL A 130 -3.16 -20.99 -12.30
CA VAL A 130 -1.92 -20.72 -13.02
C VAL A 130 -0.76 -21.53 -12.45
N MET A 131 -0.63 -21.62 -11.13
CA MET A 131 0.43 -22.39 -10.46
C MET A 131 0.39 -23.88 -10.77
N GLN A 132 -0.80 -24.48 -11.00
CA GLN A 132 -0.95 -25.90 -11.34
C GLN A 132 -0.43 -26.28 -12.73
N GLN A 133 -0.09 -25.31 -13.56
CA GLN A 133 0.57 -25.61 -14.83
C GLN A 133 1.95 -26.24 -14.58
N LYS A 134 2.26 -27.33 -15.28
CA LYS A 134 3.52 -28.11 -15.09
C LYS A 134 4.79 -27.27 -15.05
N ARG A 135 4.84 -26.17 -15.82
CA ARG A 135 6.00 -25.27 -15.88
C ARG A 135 6.19 -24.43 -14.59
N TYR A 136 5.17 -24.34 -13.74
CA TYR A 136 5.19 -23.60 -12.47
C TYR A 136 5.14 -24.50 -11.25
N GLN A 137 5.39 -25.80 -11.42
CA GLN A 137 5.36 -26.80 -10.34
C GLN A 137 6.22 -26.38 -9.14
N ASP A 138 7.37 -25.82 -9.42
CA ASP A 138 8.30 -25.35 -8.40
C ASP A 138 7.76 -24.15 -7.62
N ILE A 139 7.07 -23.20 -8.27
CA ILE A 139 6.36 -22.09 -7.59
C ILE A 139 5.22 -22.67 -6.73
N TYR A 140 4.47 -23.63 -7.27
CA TYR A 140 3.37 -24.28 -6.56
C TYR A 140 3.83 -24.97 -5.28
N GLU A 141 4.93 -25.75 -5.34
CA GLU A 141 5.48 -26.49 -4.20
C GLU A 141 6.14 -25.61 -3.16
N ASN A 142 6.47 -24.35 -3.48
CA ASN A 142 7.06 -23.37 -2.57
C ASN A 142 6.09 -22.26 -2.17
N THR A 143 4.78 -22.46 -2.38
CA THR A 143 3.74 -21.49 -2.02
C THR A 143 2.62 -22.16 -1.25
N LEU A 144 2.09 -21.47 -0.22
CA LEU A 144 0.88 -21.83 0.51
C LEU A 144 0.07 -20.58 0.84
N LEU A 145 -1.13 -20.49 0.33
CA LEU A 145 -2.13 -19.52 0.75
C LEU A 145 -3.17 -20.24 1.62
N PHE A 146 -3.40 -19.72 2.81
CA PHE A 146 -4.33 -20.33 3.76
C PHE A 146 -5.05 -19.30 4.63
N THR A 147 -6.12 -19.73 5.25
CA THR A 147 -6.74 -19.03 6.37
C THR A 147 -6.84 -19.94 7.58
N CYS A 148 -6.86 -19.36 8.76
CA CYS A 148 -7.05 -20.07 10.04
C CYS A 148 -7.80 -19.15 11.01
N GLU A 149 -8.42 -19.73 12.01
CA GLU A 149 -9.07 -18.97 13.06
C GLU A 149 -8.06 -18.36 14.05
N ARG A 150 -8.51 -17.38 14.81
CA ARG A 150 -7.67 -16.78 15.84
C ARG A 150 -7.49 -17.77 16.99
N GLY A 151 -6.23 -17.97 17.40
CA GLY A 151 -5.88 -18.85 18.52
C GLY A 151 -5.59 -20.30 18.15
N ASP A 152 -5.62 -20.66 16.86
CA ASP A 152 -5.32 -22.03 16.39
C ASP A 152 -3.83 -22.40 16.47
N GLY A 153 -2.95 -21.46 16.88
CA GLY A 153 -1.51 -21.70 16.96
C GLY A 153 -0.79 -21.67 15.60
N CYS A 154 -1.51 -21.44 14.50
CA CYS A 154 -0.94 -21.45 13.16
C CYS A 154 0.09 -20.31 12.95
N ILE A 155 -0.16 -19.12 13.54
CA ILE A 155 0.76 -17.99 13.44
C ILE A 155 2.07 -18.32 14.14
N GLU A 156 2.02 -18.89 15.34
CA GLU A 156 3.18 -19.34 16.11
C GLU A 156 3.96 -20.41 15.33
N THR A 157 3.26 -21.39 14.77
CA THR A 157 3.87 -22.47 14.00
C THR A 157 4.66 -21.94 12.81
N TYR A 158 4.05 -21.09 11.95
CA TYR A 158 4.74 -20.57 10.78
C TYR A 158 5.79 -19.50 11.13
N THR A 159 5.60 -18.73 12.20
CA THR A 159 6.63 -17.81 12.72
C THR A 159 7.89 -18.57 13.16
N ASN A 160 7.73 -19.75 13.75
CA ASN A 160 8.87 -20.59 14.17
C ASN A 160 9.58 -21.28 13.01
N LEU A 161 8.95 -21.43 11.86
CA LEU A 161 9.52 -22.09 10.67
C LEU A 161 10.16 -21.12 9.68
N CYS A 162 9.71 -19.85 9.63
CA CYS A 162 10.10 -18.92 8.58
C CYS A 162 11.55 -18.43 8.70
N ASP A 163 12.09 -17.99 7.55
CA ASP A 163 13.38 -17.32 7.44
C ASP A 163 13.19 -15.79 7.29
N GLY A 164 11.97 -15.35 7.05
CA GLY A 164 11.55 -13.97 7.12
C GLY A 164 10.06 -13.86 7.44
N ARG A 165 9.65 -12.77 8.11
CA ARG A 165 8.25 -12.51 8.45
C ARG A 165 7.83 -11.12 7.96
N ILE A 166 6.69 -11.06 7.26
CA ILE A 166 6.06 -9.80 6.86
C ILE A 166 4.73 -9.66 7.58
N ILE A 167 4.52 -8.53 8.23
CA ILE A 167 3.28 -8.21 8.94
C ILE A 167 2.65 -6.96 8.32
N TRP A 168 1.43 -7.12 7.83
CA TRP A 168 0.58 -6.02 7.41
C TRP A 168 -0.56 -5.86 8.41
N GLY A 169 -0.65 -4.71 9.06
CA GLY A 169 -1.72 -4.50 10.04
C GLY A 169 -1.64 -3.19 10.77
N GLY A 170 -2.69 -2.86 11.50
CA GLY A 170 -2.68 -1.71 12.38
C GLY A 170 -1.74 -1.89 13.57
N ASP A 171 -1.31 -0.78 14.17
CA ASP A 171 -0.34 -0.75 15.28
C ASP A 171 -0.64 -1.79 16.36
N LYS A 172 -1.89 -1.86 16.84
CA LYS A 172 -2.30 -2.82 17.87
C LYS A 172 -2.14 -4.29 17.43
N ALA A 173 -2.39 -4.58 16.15
CA ALA A 173 -2.24 -5.93 15.63
C ALA A 173 -0.75 -6.32 15.54
N ILE A 174 0.09 -5.39 15.13
CA ILE A 174 1.55 -5.57 15.09
C ILE A 174 2.10 -5.77 16.50
N GLU A 175 1.70 -4.96 17.48
CA GLU A 175 2.09 -5.12 18.88
C GLU A 175 1.75 -6.52 19.43
N GLU A 176 0.57 -7.06 19.12
CA GLU A 176 0.19 -8.42 19.53
C GLU A 176 1.04 -9.49 18.82
N LEU A 177 1.31 -9.31 17.51
CA LEU A 177 2.12 -10.26 16.75
C LEU A 177 3.61 -10.25 17.14
N ARG A 178 4.12 -9.11 17.59
CA ARG A 178 5.48 -8.99 18.16
C ARG A 178 5.68 -9.79 19.45
N LYS A 179 4.61 -10.15 20.16
CA LYS A 179 4.68 -11.04 21.33
C LYS A 179 5.04 -12.46 20.96
N ILE A 180 4.90 -12.83 19.68
CA ILE A 180 5.33 -14.12 19.13
C ILE A 180 6.73 -13.92 18.54
N PRO A 181 7.80 -14.33 19.25
CA PRO A 181 9.15 -14.03 18.82
C PRO A 181 9.53 -14.88 17.60
N VAL A 182 10.29 -14.29 16.70
CA VAL A 182 10.97 -15.03 15.62
C VAL A 182 12.29 -15.63 16.12
N ARG A 183 12.79 -16.62 15.39
CA ARG A 183 14.12 -17.21 15.67
C ARG A 183 15.22 -16.16 15.41
N PRO A 184 16.36 -16.23 16.11
CA PRO A 184 17.51 -15.38 15.79
C PRO A 184 17.93 -15.50 14.31
N GLY A 185 18.20 -14.36 13.67
CA GLY A 185 18.62 -14.29 12.27
C GLY A 185 17.47 -14.23 11.25
N VAL A 186 16.22 -14.35 11.68
CA VAL A 186 15.05 -14.13 10.83
C VAL A 186 14.88 -12.64 10.55
N THR A 187 14.66 -12.27 9.27
CA THR A 187 14.35 -10.89 8.91
C THR A 187 12.87 -10.59 9.16
N GLU A 188 12.56 -9.37 9.61
CA GLU A 188 11.18 -8.92 9.81
C GLU A 188 10.91 -7.63 9.06
N LEU A 189 9.72 -7.54 8.47
CA LEU A 189 9.22 -6.34 7.81
C LEU A 189 7.78 -6.08 8.24
N GLU A 190 7.52 -4.87 8.73
CA GLU A 190 6.22 -4.49 9.26
C GLU A 190 5.69 -3.28 8.51
N PHE A 191 4.44 -3.36 8.08
CA PHE A 191 3.69 -2.28 7.46
C PHE A 191 2.52 -1.89 8.37
N ALA A 192 2.78 -0.87 9.19
CA ALA A 192 1.89 -0.37 10.22
C ALA A 192 0.84 0.62 9.66
N ASP A 193 -0.03 1.11 10.54
CA ASP A 193 -0.95 2.19 10.18
C ASP A 193 -0.19 3.46 9.81
N ARG A 194 -0.48 3.98 8.63
CA ARG A 194 0.14 5.19 8.07
C ARG A 194 -0.93 6.15 7.58
N TYR A 195 -0.52 7.38 7.36
CA TYR A 195 -1.34 8.48 6.90
C TYR A 195 -0.69 9.16 5.69
N SER A 196 -1.51 9.65 4.78
CA SER A 196 -1.00 10.32 3.57
C SER A 196 -1.67 11.68 3.36
N ILE A 197 -0.93 12.56 2.71
CA ILE A 197 -1.32 13.94 2.45
C ILE A 197 -1.16 14.28 0.97
N ALA A 198 -1.85 15.33 0.52
CA ALA A 198 -1.60 15.92 -0.80
C ALA A 198 -1.17 17.37 -0.64
N VAL A 199 -0.11 17.78 -1.35
CA VAL A 199 0.38 19.16 -1.39
C VAL A 199 0.09 19.74 -2.77
N ILE A 200 -0.73 20.78 -2.82
CA ILE A 200 -1.22 21.39 -4.06
C ILE A 200 -0.86 22.88 -4.10
N ASP A 201 -0.17 23.30 -5.15
CA ASP A 201 0.17 24.71 -5.36
C ASP A 201 -0.98 25.44 -6.05
N THR A 202 -1.50 26.48 -5.40
CA THR A 202 -2.65 27.24 -5.89
C THR A 202 -2.33 28.05 -7.14
N GLU A 203 -1.11 28.59 -7.27
CA GLU A 203 -0.73 29.36 -8.45
C GLU A 203 -0.58 28.47 -9.69
N TRP A 204 -0.11 27.24 -9.49
CA TRP A 204 -0.08 26.24 -10.55
C TRP A 204 -1.50 25.81 -10.95
N MET A 205 -2.40 25.58 -9.98
CA MET A 205 -3.78 25.17 -10.23
C MET A 205 -4.56 26.21 -11.05
N LYS A 206 -4.38 27.49 -10.79
CA LYS A 206 -5.02 28.58 -11.55
C LYS A 206 -4.69 28.58 -13.04
N GLN A 207 -3.56 28.01 -13.43
CA GLN A 207 -3.10 27.95 -14.82
C GLN A 207 -3.66 26.73 -15.57
N ARG A 208 -4.43 25.88 -14.90
CA ARG A 208 -5.01 24.68 -15.51
C ARG A 208 -6.31 25.01 -16.24
N SER A 209 -6.49 24.37 -17.41
CA SER A 209 -7.76 24.41 -18.11
C SER A 209 -8.82 23.58 -17.36
N GLU A 210 -10.08 23.76 -17.73
CA GLU A 210 -11.17 22.98 -17.14
C GLU A 210 -11.00 21.46 -17.38
N GLU A 211 -10.52 21.08 -18.59
CA GLU A 211 -10.24 19.71 -18.95
C GLU A 211 -9.09 19.11 -18.11
N GLU A 212 -8.03 19.89 -17.85
CA GLU A 212 -6.92 19.47 -16.99
C GLU A 212 -7.40 19.28 -15.55
N LEU A 213 -8.22 20.19 -15.02
CA LEU A 213 -8.80 20.06 -13.67
C LEU A 213 -9.72 18.84 -13.57
N GLN A 214 -10.51 18.56 -14.61
CA GLN A 214 -11.33 17.36 -14.67
C GLN A 214 -10.47 16.10 -14.66
N GLN A 215 -9.38 16.06 -15.39
CA GLN A 215 -8.46 14.93 -15.39
C GLN A 215 -7.79 14.74 -14.00
N LEU A 216 -7.33 15.84 -13.38
CA LEU A 216 -6.74 15.80 -12.04
C LEU A 216 -7.76 15.31 -10.99
N SER A 217 -9.01 15.78 -11.06
CA SER A 217 -10.05 15.33 -10.14
C SER A 217 -10.37 13.84 -10.32
N TYR A 218 -10.28 13.31 -11.54
CA TYR A 218 -10.43 11.90 -11.81
C TYR A 218 -9.25 11.08 -11.24
N GLN A 219 -8.03 11.59 -11.35
CA GLN A 219 -6.84 10.98 -10.75
C GLN A 219 -6.95 10.98 -9.22
N PHE A 220 -7.36 12.09 -8.63
CA PHE A 220 -7.61 12.19 -7.18
C PHE A 220 -8.73 11.25 -6.70
N TYR A 221 -9.79 11.08 -7.51
CA TYR A 221 -10.83 10.11 -7.25
C TYR A 221 -10.27 8.68 -7.15
N ASN A 222 -9.39 8.30 -8.07
CA ASN A 222 -8.78 6.97 -8.07
C ASN A 222 -7.92 6.75 -6.82
N ASP A 223 -7.19 7.76 -6.35
CA ASP A 223 -6.35 7.67 -5.16
C ASP A 223 -7.13 7.69 -3.84
N THR A 224 -8.38 8.12 -3.87
CA THR A 224 -9.20 8.29 -2.67
C THR A 224 -10.44 7.39 -2.66
N PHE A 225 -11.41 7.66 -3.51
CA PHE A 225 -12.73 7.03 -3.49
C PHE A 225 -12.73 5.57 -3.94
N ALA A 226 -11.86 5.18 -4.86
CA ALA A 226 -11.79 3.81 -5.38
C ALA A 226 -11.54 2.76 -4.29
N MET A 227 -10.89 3.15 -3.18
CA MET A 227 -10.62 2.30 -2.01
C MET A 227 -11.28 2.84 -0.73
N ASP A 228 -12.35 3.63 -0.85
CA ASP A 228 -13.06 4.23 0.29
C ASP A 228 -12.15 5.06 1.23
N GLN A 229 -11.03 5.59 0.74
CA GLN A 229 -9.93 6.17 1.52
C GLN A 229 -9.34 5.23 2.60
N ASN A 230 -9.51 3.92 2.47
CA ASN A 230 -8.99 2.95 3.44
C ASN A 230 -7.51 2.58 3.20
N ALA A 231 -6.96 2.88 2.03
CA ALA A 231 -5.54 2.68 1.80
C ALA A 231 -4.71 3.69 2.63
N CYS A 232 -3.61 3.24 3.21
CA CYS A 232 -2.69 4.11 3.97
C CYS A 232 -2.07 5.21 3.11
N SER A 233 -1.96 4.96 1.81
CA SER A 233 -1.45 5.92 0.81
C SER A 233 -2.52 6.89 0.27
N SER A 234 -3.81 6.67 0.54
CA SER A 234 -4.87 7.62 0.15
C SER A 234 -4.75 8.92 0.94
N PRO A 235 -4.66 10.09 0.29
CA PRO A 235 -4.57 11.36 0.99
C PRO A 235 -5.86 11.69 1.73
N ARG A 236 -5.72 12.20 2.96
CA ARG A 236 -6.81 12.64 3.83
C ARG A 236 -6.69 14.09 4.21
N LEU A 237 -5.46 14.63 4.26
CA LEU A 237 -5.17 16.04 4.46
C LEU A 237 -4.68 16.65 3.14
N ILE A 238 -5.33 17.72 2.72
CA ILE A 238 -4.91 18.54 1.57
C ILE A 238 -4.19 19.76 2.11
N VAL A 239 -2.94 19.93 1.74
CA VAL A 239 -2.11 21.07 2.11
C VAL A 239 -2.00 21.98 0.90
N TRP A 240 -2.65 23.13 0.97
CA TRP A 240 -2.61 24.16 -0.06
C TRP A 240 -1.37 25.03 0.13
N LYS A 241 -0.50 25.07 -0.87
CA LYS A 241 0.58 26.05 -0.93
C LYS A 241 0.06 27.31 -1.61
N GLY A 242 -0.07 28.39 -0.84
CA GLY A 242 -0.70 29.64 -1.25
C GLY A 242 -2.17 29.74 -0.87
N GLU A 243 -2.64 30.98 -0.69
CA GLU A 243 -3.99 31.28 -0.22
C GLU A 243 -4.88 31.77 -1.37
N ASP A 244 -5.70 30.87 -1.92
CA ASP A 244 -6.72 31.23 -2.90
C ASP A 244 -8.01 30.42 -2.69
N ARG A 245 -8.95 31.02 -1.98
CA ARG A 245 -10.22 30.37 -1.63
C ARG A 245 -11.06 29.98 -2.86
N LYS A 246 -11.00 30.77 -3.93
CA LYS A 246 -11.71 30.45 -5.17
C LYS A 246 -11.13 29.21 -5.84
N CYS A 247 -9.81 29.07 -5.81
CA CYS A 247 -9.12 27.86 -6.29
C CYS A 247 -9.59 26.62 -5.52
N PHE A 248 -9.68 26.70 -4.17
CA PHE A 248 -10.14 25.57 -3.34
C PHE A 248 -11.59 25.19 -3.66
N GLU A 249 -12.48 26.17 -3.78
CA GLU A 249 -13.89 25.95 -4.09
C GLU A 249 -14.05 25.29 -5.46
N THR A 250 -13.40 25.83 -6.49
CA THR A 250 -13.40 25.26 -7.85
C THR A 250 -12.89 23.82 -7.86
N TRP A 251 -11.81 23.54 -7.13
CA TRP A 251 -11.27 22.19 -7.01
C TRP A 251 -12.28 21.21 -6.40
N TRP A 252 -12.89 21.56 -5.26
CA TRP A 252 -13.84 20.68 -4.59
C TRP A 252 -15.15 20.50 -5.36
N GLU A 253 -15.60 21.52 -6.08
CA GLU A 253 -16.73 21.41 -7.01
C GLU A 253 -16.42 20.41 -8.13
N GLN A 254 -15.23 20.47 -8.71
CA GLN A 254 -14.79 19.54 -9.73
C GLN A 254 -14.63 18.11 -9.19
N CYS A 255 -14.09 17.96 -7.98
CA CYS A 255 -14.03 16.67 -7.29
C CYS A 255 -15.42 16.10 -7.00
N MET A 256 -16.39 16.96 -6.64
CA MET A 256 -17.78 16.57 -6.44
C MET A 256 -18.42 16.02 -7.71
N GLU A 257 -18.22 16.67 -8.86
CA GLU A 257 -18.71 16.19 -10.15
C GLU A 257 -18.14 14.79 -10.46
N THR A 258 -16.86 14.59 -10.22
CA THR A 258 -16.21 13.30 -10.40
C THR A 258 -16.73 12.26 -9.42
N ALA A 259 -16.97 12.63 -8.15
CA ALA A 259 -17.46 11.75 -7.10
C ALA A 259 -18.93 11.30 -7.27
N LYS A 260 -19.68 11.84 -8.24
CA LYS A 260 -21.06 11.36 -8.56
C LYS A 260 -21.08 9.86 -8.91
N ARG A 261 -19.99 9.30 -9.41
CA ARG A 261 -19.82 7.87 -9.70
C ARG A 261 -19.57 6.98 -8.46
N TYR A 262 -19.24 7.60 -7.32
CA TYR A 262 -18.95 6.87 -6.09
C TYR A 262 -20.20 6.26 -5.49
N GLU A 263 -20.15 4.96 -5.20
CA GLU A 263 -21.23 4.23 -4.54
C GLU A 263 -21.24 4.57 -3.04
N LEU A 264 -22.19 5.42 -2.68
CA LEU A 264 -22.34 5.94 -1.33
C LEU A 264 -23.51 5.26 -0.61
N SER A 265 -23.22 4.29 0.25
CA SER A 265 -24.25 3.66 1.09
C SER A 265 -24.61 4.56 2.30
N PRO A 266 -25.82 4.40 2.85
CA PRO A 266 -26.23 5.12 4.07
C PRO A 266 -25.26 4.93 5.25
N TRP A 267 -24.67 3.74 5.35
CA TRP A 267 -23.65 3.44 6.38
C TRP A 267 -22.39 4.30 6.21
N LYS A 268 -21.87 4.42 4.99
CA LYS A 268 -20.70 5.28 4.70
C LYS A 268 -20.98 6.75 5.05
N VAL A 269 -22.17 7.23 4.75
CA VAL A 269 -22.60 8.61 5.12
C VAL A 269 -22.61 8.79 6.64
N SER A 270 -23.25 7.87 7.36
CA SER A 270 -23.33 7.94 8.82
C SER A 270 -21.96 7.90 9.48
N ARG A 271 -21.08 7.01 9.04
CA ARG A 271 -19.71 6.90 9.58
C ARG A 271 -18.90 8.17 9.35
N LYS A 272 -18.95 8.72 8.14
CA LYS A 272 -18.26 9.96 7.80
C LYS A 272 -18.77 11.14 8.63
N TYR A 273 -20.09 11.26 8.79
CA TYR A 273 -20.70 12.32 9.58
C TYR A 273 -20.32 12.21 11.07
N GLU A 274 -20.40 10.99 11.62
CA GLU A 274 -19.96 10.71 12.99
C GLU A 274 -18.51 11.14 13.22
N GLU A 275 -17.61 10.76 12.32
CA GLU A 275 -16.18 11.09 12.39
C GLU A 275 -15.92 12.61 12.42
N VAL A 276 -16.57 13.34 11.51
CA VAL A 276 -16.46 14.81 11.49
C VAL A 276 -16.99 15.44 12.76
N CYS A 277 -18.12 14.96 13.28
CA CYS A 277 -18.68 15.46 14.54
C CYS A 277 -17.74 15.19 15.73
N LEU A 278 -17.15 14.00 15.82
CA LEU A 278 -16.19 13.66 16.86
C LEU A 278 -14.96 14.57 16.79
N ASN A 279 -14.40 14.76 15.61
CA ASN A 279 -13.23 15.62 15.44
C ASN A 279 -13.53 17.10 15.78
N ILE A 280 -14.72 17.60 15.45
CA ILE A 280 -15.14 18.97 15.87
C ILE A 280 -15.23 19.07 17.41
N MET A 281 -15.65 18.00 18.07
CA MET A 281 -15.78 18.00 19.54
C MET A 281 -14.43 17.85 20.25
N GLU A 282 -13.46 17.22 19.62
CA GLU A 282 -12.15 16.89 20.20
C GLU A 282 -11.08 17.98 19.98
N THR A 283 -11.30 18.90 19.02
CA THR A 283 -10.31 19.94 18.70
C THR A 283 -10.93 21.28 18.33
N ASP A 284 -10.29 22.35 18.77
CA ASP A 284 -10.64 23.74 18.37
C ASP A 284 -9.98 24.15 17.03
N GLN A 285 -9.23 23.25 16.41
CA GLN A 285 -8.49 23.54 15.16
C GLN A 285 -9.37 23.56 13.91
N ILE A 286 -10.58 23.02 13.95
CA ILE A 286 -11.52 23.02 12.83
C ILE A 286 -12.30 24.33 12.82
N GLU A 287 -12.01 25.22 11.85
CA GLU A 287 -12.71 26.49 11.71
C GLU A 287 -14.08 26.33 11.05
N LYS A 288 -14.16 25.49 10.03
CA LYS A 288 -15.35 25.35 9.19
C LYS A 288 -15.38 23.97 8.53
N VAL A 289 -16.59 23.42 8.38
CA VAL A 289 -16.82 22.23 7.54
C VAL A 289 -17.73 22.63 6.38
N ARG A 290 -17.34 22.21 5.18
CA ARG A 290 -18.12 22.33 3.95
C ARG A 290 -18.64 20.97 3.53
N PHE A 291 -19.86 20.95 3.06
CA PHE A 291 -20.54 19.75 2.59
C PHE A 291 -20.85 19.92 1.09
N TYR A 292 -20.26 19.08 0.26
CA TYR A 292 -20.56 18.99 -1.17
C TYR A 292 -21.44 17.75 -1.36
N ASP A 293 -22.75 17.92 -1.19
CA ASP A 293 -23.70 16.84 -1.01
C ASP A 293 -23.24 15.92 0.16
N ASN A 294 -23.73 14.68 0.20
CA ASN A 294 -23.22 13.70 1.16
C ASN A 294 -21.93 12.99 0.67
N ARG A 295 -21.37 13.37 -0.47
CA ARG A 295 -20.18 12.71 -1.04
C ARG A 295 -18.88 13.24 -0.51
N ILE A 296 -18.75 14.55 -0.41
CA ILE A 296 -17.50 15.18 0.03
C ILE A 296 -17.77 16.08 1.23
N TYR A 297 -17.04 15.85 2.30
CA TYR A 297 -16.93 16.72 3.46
C TYR A 297 -15.52 17.26 3.52
N VAL A 298 -15.37 18.57 3.73
CA VAL A 298 -14.06 19.24 3.80
C VAL A 298 -14.03 20.10 5.07
N ALA A 299 -13.12 19.75 5.98
CA ALA A 299 -12.87 20.51 7.20
C ALA A 299 -11.64 21.41 7.03
N ASP A 300 -11.84 22.73 7.19
CA ASP A 300 -10.76 23.72 7.17
C ASP A 300 -10.08 23.72 8.55
N LEU A 301 -8.78 23.49 8.59
CA LEU A 301 -7.94 23.61 9.77
C LEU A 301 -7.30 25.01 9.84
N GLN A 302 -7.15 25.54 11.07
CA GLN A 302 -6.53 26.86 11.31
C GLN A 302 -5.07 26.89 10.86
N GLU A 303 -4.35 25.79 11.09
CA GLU A 303 -2.94 25.64 10.70
C GLU A 303 -2.64 24.20 10.26
N CYS A 304 -1.48 23.98 9.67
CA CYS A 304 -1.03 22.65 9.32
C CYS A 304 -0.71 21.84 10.60
N PRO A 305 -1.43 20.74 10.88
CA PRO A 305 -1.34 20.06 12.16
C PRO A 305 -0.04 19.28 12.31
N ARG A 306 0.58 19.29 13.49
CA ARG A 306 1.79 18.49 13.77
C ARG A 306 1.55 16.99 13.78
N ASN A 307 0.32 16.58 14.04
CA ASN A 307 -0.12 15.19 14.09
C ASN A 307 -1.33 15.01 13.16
N PRO A 308 -1.11 15.02 11.82
CA PRO A 308 -2.22 14.93 10.86
C PRO A 308 -3.05 13.65 10.99
N GLU A 309 -2.46 12.56 11.48
CA GLU A 309 -3.10 11.26 11.66
C GLU A 309 -4.26 11.26 12.67
N GLN A 310 -4.38 12.29 13.51
CA GLN A 310 -5.55 12.46 14.37
C GLN A 310 -6.83 12.79 13.60
N TYR A 311 -6.70 13.28 12.36
CA TYR A 311 -7.81 13.61 11.47
C TYR A 311 -8.04 12.47 10.46
N ASP A 312 -8.62 11.37 10.94
CA ASP A 312 -8.89 10.20 10.08
C ASP A 312 -10.09 10.46 9.17
N GLY A 313 -9.81 10.76 7.91
CA GLY A 313 -10.83 10.99 6.88
C GLY A 313 -11.09 9.72 6.08
N ARG A 314 -12.38 9.36 5.90
CA ARG A 314 -12.81 8.21 5.08
C ARG A 314 -14.05 8.55 4.28
N PHE A 315 -14.33 7.78 3.23
CA PHE A 315 -15.57 7.87 2.45
C PHE A 315 -15.83 9.26 1.86
N GLY A 316 -14.76 9.99 1.48
CA GLY A 316 -14.85 11.35 0.97
C GLY A 316 -14.87 12.42 2.09
N CYS A 317 -14.28 12.14 3.23
CA CYS A 317 -13.99 13.14 4.26
C CYS A 317 -12.54 13.59 4.14
N PHE A 318 -12.33 14.88 4.00
CA PHE A 318 -11.02 15.51 3.85
C PHE A 318 -10.83 16.62 4.86
N TYR A 319 -9.59 16.82 5.24
CA TYR A 319 -9.13 17.98 5.99
C TYR A 319 -8.25 18.83 5.09
N GLN A 320 -8.23 20.12 5.30
CA GLN A 320 -7.35 21.00 4.53
C GLN A 320 -6.75 22.11 5.38
N CYS A 321 -5.54 22.49 5.07
CA CYS A 321 -4.82 23.61 5.66
C CYS A 321 -4.05 24.38 4.60
N ILE A 322 -3.57 25.57 4.94
CA ILE A 322 -2.83 26.46 4.07
C ILE A 322 -1.41 26.60 4.61
N ILE A 323 -0.43 26.57 3.71
CA ILE A 323 0.97 26.92 3.97
C ILE A 323 1.42 27.99 2.96
N GLN A 324 2.36 28.87 3.34
CA GLN A 324 2.95 29.82 2.42
C GLN A 324 4.22 29.25 1.77
N ASN A 325 4.95 28.41 2.47
CA ASN A 325 6.16 27.75 2.02
C ASN A 325 6.24 26.31 2.53
N LEU A 326 7.15 25.50 1.95
CA LEU A 326 7.26 24.08 2.29
C LEU A 326 7.84 23.84 3.68
N GLU A 327 8.56 24.79 4.25
CA GLU A 327 9.12 24.72 5.60
C GLU A 327 8.02 24.57 6.66
N GLU A 328 6.87 25.19 6.45
CA GLU A 328 5.71 25.10 7.34
C GLU A 328 5.09 23.70 7.39
N LEU A 329 5.28 22.89 6.34
CA LEU A 329 4.84 21.50 6.29
C LEU A 329 5.73 20.56 7.12
N MET A 330 7.02 20.86 7.21
CA MET A 330 8.02 19.90 7.74
C MET A 330 7.70 19.39 9.16
N PRO A 331 7.20 20.22 10.11
CA PRO A 331 6.82 19.74 11.45
C PRO A 331 5.67 18.72 11.46
N SER A 332 4.87 18.67 10.40
CA SER A 332 3.74 17.73 10.23
C SER A 332 4.18 16.36 9.73
N LEU A 333 5.39 16.25 9.17
CA LEU A 333 5.93 15.02 8.59
C LEU A 333 6.54 14.11 9.66
N ASN A 334 5.69 13.62 10.56
CA ASN A 334 6.07 12.65 11.58
C ASN A 334 6.11 11.22 10.99
N ARG A 335 6.48 10.21 11.80
CA ARG A 335 6.62 8.81 11.35
C ARG A 335 5.35 8.17 10.79
N LYS A 336 4.18 8.73 11.04
CA LYS A 336 2.91 8.24 10.49
C LYS A 336 2.71 8.68 9.05
N ILE A 337 3.38 9.74 8.58
CA ILE A 337 3.20 10.21 7.21
C ILE A 337 3.98 9.33 6.24
N GLN A 338 3.23 8.65 5.35
CA GLN A 338 3.77 7.74 4.35
C GLN A 338 3.98 8.45 3.01
N THR A 339 2.88 8.82 2.37
CA THR A 339 2.88 9.34 1.00
C THR A 339 2.53 10.83 1.01
N ILE A 340 3.28 11.59 0.24
CA ILE A 340 2.99 12.96 -0.13
C ILE A 340 2.64 12.96 -1.62
N GLU A 341 1.36 13.15 -1.95
CA GLU A 341 0.99 13.47 -3.31
C GLU A 341 1.31 14.94 -3.61
N TYR A 342 1.73 15.23 -4.83
CA TYR A 342 1.99 16.61 -5.22
C TYR A 342 1.29 17.00 -6.53
N ALA A 343 0.88 18.27 -6.59
CA ALA A 343 0.44 18.93 -7.80
C ALA A 343 0.96 20.36 -7.83
N GLY A 344 1.74 20.71 -8.84
CA GLY A 344 2.35 22.03 -8.99
C GLY A 344 3.55 22.34 -8.09
N VAL A 345 3.96 21.40 -7.23
CA VAL A 345 5.13 21.50 -6.37
C VAL A 345 6.26 20.65 -6.94
N SER A 346 7.49 21.08 -6.83
CA SER A 346 8.66 20.29 -7.24
C SER A 346 8.90 19.12 -6.28
N PRO A 347 8.84 17.85 -6.76
CA PRO A 347 9.14 16.70 -5.91
C PRO A 347 10.58 16.72 -5.38
N LYS A 348 11.51 17.27 -6.15
CA LYS A 348 12.90 17.41 -5.73
C LYS A 348 13.04 18.42 -4.59
N GLU A 349 12.33 19.54 -4.66
CA GLU A 349 12.31 20.54 -3.59
C GLU A 349 11.71 19.95 -2.30
N LEU A 350 10.59 19.22 -2.40
CA LEU A 350 9.99 18.51 -1.27
C LEU A 350 11.02 17.54 -0.64
N GLN A 351 11.66 16.72 -1.46
CA GLN A 351 12.69 15.78 -0.98
C GLN A 351 13.84 16.50 -0.26
N ASP A 352 14.35 17.58 -0.85
CA ASP A 352 15.46 18.33 -0.29
C ASP A 352 15.08 18.96 1.07
N ARG A 353 13.87 19.52 1.20
CA ARG A 353 13.38 20.06 2.47
C ARG A 353 13.18 18.98 3.54
N ILE A 354 12.63 17.81 3.17
CA ILE A 354 12.49 16.67 4.08
C ILE A 354 13.85 16.26 4.63
N VAL A 355 14.85 16.13 3.75
CA VAL A 355 16.20 15.72 4.14
C VAL A 355 16.89 16.80 4.99
N GLU A 356 16.80 18.08 4.59
CA GLU A 356 17.40 19.21 5.29
C GLU A 356 16.83 19.39 6.70
N PHE A 357 15.51 19.27 6.83
CA PHE A 357 14.82 19.36 8.11
C PHE A 357 15.03 18.12 8.99
N GLY A 358 15.33 16.97 8.40
CA GLY A 358 15.40 15.68 9.07
C GLY A 358 14.01 15.20 9.51
N ALA A 359 12.98 15.39 8.66
CA ALA A 359 11.63 14.94 8.93
C ALA A 359 11.59 13.41 9.07
N LYS A 360 10.64 12.90 9.87
CA LYS A 360 10.58 11.48 10.21
C LYS A 360 9.63 10.67 9.34
N GLY A 361 8.91 11.32 8.45
CA GLY A 361 7.96 10.74 7.50
C GLY A 361 8.00 11.47 6.17
N GLY A 362 7.08 11.13 5.26
CA GLY A 362 7.09 11.57 3.88
C GLY A 362 8.01 10.69 3.03
N ASP A 363 8.01 9.40 3.33
CA ASP A 363 8.92 8.41 2.73
C ASP A 363 8.70 8.22 1.22
N ARG A 364 7.54 8.66 0.70
CA ARG A 364 7.16 8.52 -0.69
C ARG A 364 6.53 9.80 -1.22
N ILE A 365 7.09 10.34 -2.31
CA ILE A 365 6.60 11.55 -2.99
C ILE A 365 6.15 11.14 -4.39
N VAL A 366 4.86 11.33 -4.70
CA VAL A 366 4.28 10.90 -5.98
C VAL A 366 3.40 11.98 -6.59
N PRO A 367 3.28 12.07 -7.92
CA PRO A 367 2.30 12.96 -8.52
C PRO A 367 0.88 12.52 -8.15
N LEU A 368 -0.02 13.48 -8.04
CA LEU A 368 -1.45 13.25 -7.82
C LEU A 368 -1.99 12.26 -8.86
N GLY A 369 -2.71 11.24 -8.42
CA GLY A 369 -3.16 10.13 -9.24
C GLY A 369 -2.31 8.86 -9.13
N GLN A 370 -1.27 8.85 -8.31
CA GLN A 370 -0.36 7.71 -8.15
C GLN A 370 -0.18 7.23 -6.70
N ALA A 371 -1.04 7.64 -5.79
CA ALA A 371 -0.96 7.19 -4.40
C ALA A 371 -1.09 5.68 -4.25
N LEU A 372 -1.98 5.05 -5.00
CA LEU A 372 -2.24 3.61 -4.92
C LEU A 372 -1.24 2.76 -5.75
N SER A 373 -0.31 3.39 -6.46
CA SER A 373 0.71 2.66 -7.24
C SER A 373 1.76 2.07 -6.31
N LEU A 374 1.66 0.78 -6.02
CA LEU A 374 2.64 0.06 -5.21
C LEU A 374 3.96 -0.09 -6.00
N ASP A 375 5.09 0.10 -5.33
CA ASP A 375 6.44 -0.05 -5.92
C ASP A 375 7.32 -0.89 -4.99
N TYR A 376 8.51 -1.33 -5.46
CA TYR A 376 9.48 -2.04 -4.64
C TYR A 376 10.02 -1.15 -3.49
N MET A 377 10.00 0.17 -3.67
CA MET A 377 10.25 1.14 -2.59
C MET A 377 8.91 1.45 -1.89
N TRP A 378 8.76 0.95 -0.67
CA TRP A 378 7.56 1.15 0.13
C TRP A 378 7.92 1.46 1.58
N ASP A 379 7.26 2.45 2.17
CA ASP A 379 7.56 2.94 3.53
C ASP A 379 9.05 3.27 3.76
N GLY A 380 9.71 3.83 2.74
CA GLY A 380 11.14 4.15 2.82
C GLY A 380 12.08 2.93 2.74
N ILE A 381 11.55 1.74 2.46
CA ILE A 381 12.29 0.48 2.44
C ILE A 381 12.26 -0.11 1.02
N ASN A 382 13.43 -0.57 0.53
CA ASN A 382 13.48 -1.44 -0.64
C ASN A 382 13.04 -2.85 -0.20
N VAL A 383 11.78 -3.20 -0.48
CA VAL A 383 11.15 -4.45 -0.01
C VAL A 383 11.87 -5.67 -0.58
N ILE A 384 12.28 -5.64 -1.85
CA ILE A 384 12.98 -6.77 -2.49
C ILE A 384 14.36 -6.97 -1.89
N GLU A 385 15.12 -5.90 -1.68
CA GLU A 385 16.43 -6.00 -1.02
C GLU A 385 16.31 -6.45 0.43
N HIS A 386 15.31 -6.00 1.16
CA HIS A 386 15.06 -6.42 2.54
C HIS A 386 14.74 -7.90 2.64
N LEU A 387 14.01 -8.44 1.67
CA LEU A 387 13.63 -9.85 1.58
C LEU A 387 14.70 -10.74 0.92
N SER A 388 15.91 -10.23 0.75
CA SER A 388 17.04 -10.96 0.18
C SER A 388 18.34 -10.61 0.91
N ARG A 389 19.36 -11.44 0.74
CA ARG A 389 20.70 -11.22 1.30
C ARG A 389 21.75 -11.09 0.21
N VAL A 390 22.77 -10.30 0.46
CA VAL A 390 23.92 -10.15 -0.45
C VAL A 390 24.97 -11.21 -0.14
N ILE A 391 25.53 -11.83 -1.18
CA ILE A 391 26.73 -12.65 -1.10
C ILE A 391 27.92 -11.74 -1.44
N CYS A 392 28.62 -11.29 -0.41
CA CYS A 392 29.75 -10.40 -0.56
C CYS A 392 31.06 -11.18 -0.71
N THR A 393 31.88 -10.83 -1.71
CA THR A 393 33.23 -11.34 -1.90
C THR A 393 34.25 -10.26 -1.59
N VAL A 394 35.30 -10.61 -0.89
CA VAL A 394 36.44 -9.73 -0.62
C VAL A 394 37.69 -10.35 -1.19
N GLU A 395 38.27 -9.72 -2.22
CA GLU A 395 39.53 -10.14 -2.79
C GLU A 395 40.70 -9.62 -1.96
N ARG A 396 41.81 -10.38 -1.89
CA ARG A 396 43.03 -9.90 -1.25
C ARG A 396 43.59 -8.71 -2.07
N ARG A 397 43.84 -7.59 -1.40
CA ARG A 397 44.59 -6.49 -2.04
C ARG A 397 45.97 -6.99 -2.39
N GLY A 398 46.23 -7.29 -3.68
CA GLY A 398 47.55 -7.64 -4.18
C GLY A 398 47.68 -8.92 -5.02
N ASP A 399 46.55 -9.53 -5.43
CA ASP A 399 46.59 -10.56 -6.50
C ASP A 399 46.19 -9.96 -7.86
#